data_5c099092ff6ccff7370e9d1b493470c7
#
_entry.id   5c099092ff6ccff7370e9d1b493470c7
#
_cell.length_a   1.000
_cell.length_b   1.000
_cell.length_c   1.000
_cell.angle_alpha   90.00
_cell.angle_beta   90.00
_cell.angle_gamma   90.00
#
_symmetry.space_group_name_H-M   'P 1'
#
loop_
_entity.id
_entity.type
_entity.pdbx_description
1 polymer ?
#
loop_
_entity_poly.entity_id
_entity_poly.type
_entity_poly.pdbx_seq_one_letter_code
_entity_poly.pdbx_strand_id
1 'polypeptide(L)' 'MQLSQAVRDFLSQKDEEFRKVYEKHQKYEQELNALASKGFLSPEEELRVSEIKKLKLSAKDKMLLIAKNHQDEIKDLH' A
#
# COMPACT_ATOMS: atom_id res chain seq x y z
N MET A 1 6.07 -1.63 -11.12
CA MET A 1 4.96 -0.87 -11.73
C MET A 1 4.15 -0.18 -10.64
N GLN A 2 3.86 1.09 -10.81
CA GLN A 2 3.05 1.83 -9.84
C GLN A 2 1.67 2.08 -10.41
N LEU A 3 0.66 1.97 -9.53
CA LEU A 3 -0.71 2.27 -9.91
C LEU A 3 -0.94 3.78 -9.79
N SER A 4 -1.58 4.37 -10.79
CA SER A 4 -1.95 5.78 -10.74
C SER A 4 -3.03 6.01 -9.68
N GLN A 5 -3.21 7.26 -9.25
CA GLN A 5 -4.25 7.58 -8.28
C GLN A 5 -5.64 7.26 -8.85
N ALA A 6 -5.85 7.51 -10.13
CA ALA A 6 -7.13 7.20 -10.79
C ALA A 6 -7.44 5.70 -10.72
N VAL A 7 -6.43 4.85 -10.96
CA VAL A 7 -6.59 3.40 -10.90
C VAL A 7 -6.88 2.96 -9.47
N ARG A 8 -6.15 3.50 -8.50
CA ARG A 8 -6.36 3.17 -7.09
C ARG A 8 -7.77 3.56 -6.63
N ASP A 9 -8.24 4.73 -7.02
CA ASP A 9 -9.59 5.19 -6.67
C ASP A 9 -10.66 4.30 -7.29
N PHE A 10 -10.48 3.96 -8.57
CA PHE A 10 -11.40 3.08 -9.27
C PHE A 10 -11.49 1.70 -8.60
N LEU A 11 -10.35 1.09 -8.34
CA LEU A 11 -10.31 -0.24 -7.74
C LEU A 11 -10.82 -0.25 -6.30
N SER A 12 -10.58 0.83 -5.55
CA SER A 12 -11.10 0.96 -4.19
C SER A 12 -12.62 0.97 -4.14
N GLN A 13 -13.25 1.51 -5.18
CA GLN A 13 -14.71 1.52 -5.27
C GLN A 13 -15.27 0.22 -5.83
N LYS A 14 -14.52 -0.42 -6.73
CA LYS A 14 -14.97 -1.59 -7.47
C LYS A 14 -14.71 -2.89 -6.73
N ASP A 15 -13.61 -2.98 -5.99
CA ASP A 15 -13.14 -4.22 -5.38
C ASP A 15 -12.91 -3.99 -3.88
N GLU A 16 -13.72 -4.64 -3.05
CA GLU A 16 -13.63 -4.49 -1.61
C GLU A 16 -12.31 -5.00 -1.04
N GLU A 17 -11.79 -6.09 -1.59
CA GLU A 17 -10.51 -6.62 -1.16
C GLU A 17 -9.38 -5.65 -1.46
N PHE A 18 -9.40 -5.02 -2.64
CA PHE A 18 -8.42 -3.98 -2.98
C PHE A 18 -8.49 -2.82 -1.99
N ARG A 19 -9.70 -2.37 -1.69
CA ARG A 19 -9.88 -1.27 -0.75
C ARG A 19 -9.28 -1.58 0.61
N LYS A 20 -9.52 -2.78 1.14
CA LYS A 20 -8.97 -3.19 2.44
C LYS A 20 -7.44 -3.24 2.43
N VAL A 21 -6.86 -3.79 1.38
CA VAL A 21 -5.41 -3.86 1.24
C VAL A 21 -4.81 -2.47 1.08
N TYR A 22 -5.46 -1.62 0.31
CA TYR A 22 -5.04 -0.24 0.09
C TYR A 22 -5.05 0.56 1.40
N GLU A 23 -6.10 0.41 2.20
CA GLU A 23 -6.19 1.07 3.51
C GLU A 23 -5.06 0.63 4.43
N LYS A 24 -4.74 -0.67 4.46
CA LYS A 24 -3.60 -1.17 5.23
C LYS A 24 -2.29 -0.57 4.74
N HIS A 25 -2.10 -0.51 3.43
CA HIS A 25 -0.91 0.07 2.83
C HIS A 25 -0.73 1.53 3.27
N GLN A 26 -1.82 2.30 3.28
CA GLN A 26 -1.78 3.68 3.74
C GLN A 26 -1.43 3.80 5.22
N LYS A 27 -1.97 2.92 6.05
CA LYS A 27 -1.64 2.90 7.48
C LYS A 27 -0.16 2.60 7.73
N TYR A 28 0.40 1.65 6.99
CA TYR A 28 1.82 1.35 7.07
C TYR A 28 2.66 2.55 6.66
N GLU A 29 2.26 3.24 5.60
CA GLU A 29 2.93 4.45 5.13
C GLU A 29 2.92 5.53 6.21
N GLN A 30 1.77 5.76 6.84
CA GLN A 30 1.64 6.75 7.90
C GLN A 30 2.51 6.39 9.10
N GLU A 31 2.54 5.12 9.49
CA GLU A 31 3.36 4.67 10.61
C GLU A 31 4.85 4.83 10.30
N LEU A 32 5.28 4.50 9.08
CA LEU A 32 6.66 4.71 8.67
C LEU A 32 7.04 6.19 8.70
N ASN A 33 6.16 7.06 8.22
CA ASN A 33 6.41 8.50 8.23
C ASN A 33 6.53 9.03 9.66
N ALA A 34 5.68 8.54 10.57
CA ALA A 34 5.73 8.94 11.97
C ALA A 34 7.05 8.50 12.61
N LEU A 35 7.51 7.28 12.33
CA LEU A 35 8.79 6.78 12.84
C LEU A 35 9.96 7.52 12.21
N ALA A 36 9.89 7.80 10.91
CA ALA A 36 10.95 8.53 10.20
C ALA A 36 11.12 9.96 10.70
N SER A 37 10.06 10.57 11.24
CA SER A 37 10.13 11.92 11.77
C SER A 37 10.84 12.00 13.13
N LYS A 38 11.07 10.88 13.78
CA LYS A 38 11.84 10.84 15.01
C LYS A 38 13.32 10.93 14.69
N GLY A 39 14.06 11.74 15.43
CA GLY A 39 15.50 11.82 15.24
C GLY A 39 16.24 10.60 15.77
N PHE A 40 15.56 9.74 16.52
CA PHE A 40 16.19 8.64 17.24
C PHE A 40 15.19 7.51 17.40
N LEU A 41 15.58 6.31 17.02
CA LEU A 41 14.71 5.13 17.16
C LEU A 41 15.28 4.19 18.21
N SER A 42 14.41 3.65 19.08
CA SER A 42 14.78 2.58 19.98
C SER A 42 14.97 1.29 19.18
N PRO A 43 15.64 0.27 19.76
CA PRO A 43 15.77 -1.02 19.05
C PRO A 43 14.43 -1.63 18.67
N GLU A 44 13.40 -1.49 19.51
CA GLU A 44 12.06 -1.98 19.19
C GLU A 44 11.44 -1.23 18.01
N GLU A 45 11.67 0.07 17.96
CA GLU A 45 11.18 0.90 16.84
C GLU A 45 11.90 0.55 15.53
N GLU A 46 13.20 0.25 15.60
CA GLU A 46 13.95 -0.19 14.42
C GLU A 46 13.40 -1.52 13.89
N LEU A 47 13.08 -2.46 14.79
CA LEU A 47 12.46 -3.71 14.41
C LEU A 47 11.08 -3.47 13.78
N ARG A 48 10.30 -2.55 14.35
CA ARG A 48 9.00 -2.21 13.80
C ARG A 48 9.10 -1.62 12.40
N VAL A 49 10.09 -0.77 12.15
CA VAL A 49 10.33 -0.22 10.81
C VAL A 49 10.58 -1.35 9.80
N SER A 50 11.45 -2.29 10.14
CA SER A 50 11.72 -3.45 9.29
C SER A 50 10.46 -4.26 9.00
N GLU A 51 9.67 -4.51 10.02
CA GLU A 51 8.42 -5.27 9.91
C GLU A 51 7.43 -4.55 8.99
N ILE A 52 7.24 -3.24 9.21
CA ILE A 52 6.31 -2.45 8.40
C ILE A 52 6.73 -2.42 6.94
N LYS A 53 8.02 -2.31 6.66
CA LYS A 53 8.51 -2.32 5.28
C LYS A 53 8.13 -3.61 4.57
N LYS A 54 8.25 -4.75 5.26
CA LYS A 54 7.84 -6.04 4.71
C LYS A 54 6.34 -6.13 4.49
N LEU A 55 5.56 -5.66 5.47
CA LEU A 55 4.10 -5.66 5.38
C LEU A 55 3.62 -4.74 4.25
N LYS A 56 4.26 -3.58 4.11
CA LYS A 56 3.96 -2.63 3.05
C LYS A 56 4.21 -3.22 1.67
N LEU A 57 5.34 -3.90 1.51
CA LEU A 57 5.68 -4.55 0.25
C LEU A 57 4.68 -5.65 -0.08
N SER A 58 4.32 -6.48 0.90
CA SER A 58 3.32 -7.53 0.74
C SER A 58 1.97 -6.95 0.30
N ALA A 59 1.55 -5.85 0.94
CA ALA A 59 0.30 -5.18 0.58
C ALA A 59 0.37 -4.64 -0.84
N LYS A 60 1.48 -4.05 -1.23
CA LYS A 60 1.68 -3.53 -2.59
C LYS A 60 1.59 -4.64 -3.63
N ASP A 61 2.25 -5.77 -3.36
CA ASP A 61 2.21 -6.91 -4.26
C ASP A 61 0.78 -7.43 -4.45
N LYS A 62 0.02 -7.48 -3.37
CA LYS A 62 -1.37 -7.91 -3.41
C LYS A 62 -2.24 -6.93 -4.20
N MET A 63 -2.01 -5.62 -4.01
CA MET A 63 -2.71 -4.59 -4.80
C MET A 63 -2.44 -4.76 -6.29
N LEU A 64 -1.19 -5.01 -6.67
CA LEU A 64 -0.82 -5.21 -8.07
C LEU A 64 -1.47 -6.45 -8.65
N LEU A 65 -1.55 -7.52 -7.86
CA LEU A 65 -2.19 -8.76 -8.29
C LEU A 65 -3.69 -8.53 -8.55
N ILE A 66 -4.37 -7.83 -7.64
CA ILE A 66 -5.78 -7.51 -7.81
C ILE A 66 -5.99 -6.63 -9.03
N ALA A 67 -5.12 -5.62 -9.21
CA ALA A 67 -5.18 -4.73 -10.37
C ALA A 67 -5.02 -5.51 -11.66
N LYS A 68 -4.16 -6.51 -11.68
CA LYS A 68 -3.96 -7.37 -12.85
C LYS A 68 -5.25 -8.10 -13.21
N ASN A 69 -6.03 -8.52 -12.21
CA ASN A 69 -7.31 -9.19 -12.45
C ASN A 69 -8.38 -8.25 -13.03
N HIS A 70 -8.19 -6.93 -12.89
CA HIS A 70 -9.09 -5.92 -13.44
C HIS A 70 -8.47 -5.19 -14.64
N GLN A 71 -7.48 -5.79 -15.27
CA GLN A 71 -6.70 -5.15 -16.34
C GLN A 71 -7.56 -4.59 -17.46
N ASP A 72 -8.58 -5.33 -17.87
CA ASP A 72 -9.47 -4.88 -18.95
C ASP A 72 -10.29 -3.65 -18.58
N GLU A 73 -10.61 -3.51 -17.30
CA GLU A 73 -11.40 -2.39 -16.79
C GLU A 73 -10.57 -1.13 -16.61
N ILE A 74 -9.28 -1.27 -16.32
CA ILE A 74 -8.41 -0.14 -15.98
C ILE A 74 -7.48 0.30 -17.09
N LYS A 75 -7.46 -0.41 -18.22
CA LYS A 75 -6.51 -0.12 -19.31
C LYS A 75 -6.64 1.30 -19.87
N ASP A 76 -7.80 1.92 -19.73
CA ASP A 76 -8.05 3.27 -20.21
C ASP A 76 -7.89 4.35 -19.14
N LEU A 77 -7.47 3.95 -17.94
CA LEU A 77 -7.33 4.83 -16.78
C LEU A 77 -5.86 5.20 -16.50
N HIS A 78 -5.20 5.79 -17.44
CA HIS A 78 -3.77 6.14 -17.26
C HIS A 78 -3.54 7.53 -16.77
#